data_d94db360ceac77a497a3ba6b540d0290
#
_entry.id   d94db360ceac77a497a3ba6b540d0290
#
_cell.length_a   1.000
_cell.length_b   1.000
_cell.length_c   1.000
_cell.angle_alpha   90.00
_cell.angle_beta   90.00
_cell.angle_gamma   90.00
#
_symmetry.space_group_name_H-M   'P 1'
#
loop_
_entity.id
_entity.type
_entity.pdbx_description
1 polymer ?
#
loop_
_entity_poly.entity_id
_entity_poly.type
_entity_poly.pdbx_seq_one_letter_code
_entity_poly.pdbx_strand_id
1 'polypeptide(L)'
;FSGWQIETSRIHVETTVPQVFAESDVATLVRIVDASNNKALSEWWSSGAWQTNENSQYAQAIWNDENPRRLTHLYMYQMGNNFAKEVDLSALDKLQELSLYGNRVEKLTLPKNNTVLRSLMLAGNTPLSTLIVSMYPALEYLDVANTGLTAIDLSNNKNLKELFLNWTMIEAMDDEIAARLISYGVPMPTMRIDLAKFPVLKA
;
A
#
# COMPACT_ATOMS: atom_id res chain seq x y z
N PHE A 1 -8.86 66.42 27.34
CA PHE A 1 -9.38 65.71 26.15
C PHE A 1 -8.54 64.44 26.00
N SER A 2 -9.11 63.34 26.40
CA SER A 2 -8.52 62.02 26.33
C SER A 2 -8.60 61.45 24.91
N GLY A 3 -7.40 61.20 24.32
CA GLY A 3 -7.33 60.56 23.02
C GLY A 3 -7.77 59.07 23.09
N TRP A 4 -8.70 58.74 22.24
CA TRP A 4 -9.08 57.35 21.96
C TRP A 4 -7.95 56.68 21.13
N GLN A 5 -7.24 55.75 21.73
CA GLN A 5 -6.37 54.86 20.97
C GLN A 5 -7.23 53.73 20.37
N ILE A 6 -7.37 53.71 19.06
CA ILE A 6 -7.95 52.57 18.35
C ILE A 6 -6.85 51.51 18.28
N GLU A 7 -6.94 50.48 19.14
CA GLU A 7 -6.20 49.25 18.93
C GLU A 7 -6.71 48.61 17.62
N THR A 8 -5.90 48.69 16.58
CA THR A 8 -6.07 47.84 15.40
C THR A 8 -5.67 46.42 15.77
N SER A 9 -6.63 45.69 16.36
CA SER A 9 -6.53 44.24 16.43
C SER A 9 -6.39 43.73 15.00
N ARG A 10 -5.21 43.25 14.64
CA ARG A 10 -4.99 42.51 13.40
C ARG A 10 -5.89 41.28 13.47
N ILE A 11 -7.03 41.32 12.77
CA ILE A 11 -7.81 40.14 12.48
C ILE A 11 -6.90 39.30 11.59
N HIS A 12 -6.27 38.28 12.18
CA HIS A 12 -5.63 37.21 11.44
C HIS A 12 -6.78 36.41 10.83
N VAL A 13 -7.17 36.76 9.61
CA VAL A 13 -8.01 35.90 8.80
C VAL A 13 -7.07 34.82 8.33
N GLU A 14 -7.05 33.67 9.04
CA GLU A 14 -6.53 32.46 8.46
C GLU A 14 -7.38 32.14 7.24
N THR A 15 -6.93 32.57 6.08
CA THR A 15 -7.45 32.07 4.82
C THR A 15 -6.97 30.63 4.70
N THR A 16 -7.74 29.69 5.25
CA THR A 16 -7.58 28.28 4.94
C THR A 16 -7.81 28.13 3.45
N VAL A 17 -6.72 28.01 2.69
CA VAL A 17 -6.81 27.65 1.27
C VAL A 17 -7.55 26.30 1.22
N PRO A 18 -8.66 26.19 0.48
CA PRO A 18 -9.35 24.91 0.40
C PRO A 18 -8.37 23.82 -0.02
N GLN A 19 -8.33 22.71 0.72
CA GLN A 19 -7.47 21.59 0.37
C GLN A 19 -7.96 21.00 -0.95
N VAL A 20 -7.08 20.99 -1.95
CA VAL A 20 -7.35 20.39 -3.26
C VAL A 20 -6.65 19.04 -3.31
N PHE A 21 -7.38 17.99 -3.65
CA PHE A 21 -6.87 16.64 -3.84
C PHE A 21 -6.73 16.34 -5.33
N ALA A 22 -5.72 15.57 -5.73
CA ALA A 22 -5.54 15.21 -7.12
C ALA A 22 -6.73 14.36 -7.61
N GLU A 23 -7.36 14.78 -8.69
CA GLU A 23 -8.56 14.13 -9.24
C GLU A 23 -8.33 12.67 -9.58
N SER A 24 -7.16 12.32 -10.11
CA SER A 24 -6.77 10.94 -10.42
C SER A 24 -6.77 10.03 -9.19
N ASP A 25 -6.28 10.56 -8.06
CA ASP A 25 -6.15 9.82 -6.82
C ASP A 25 -7.52 9.63 -6.18
N VAL A 26 -8.33 10.70 -6.16
CA VAL A 26 -9.73 10.64 -5.69
C VAL A 26 -10.56 9.69 -6.55
N ALA A 27 -10.47 9.78 -7.87
CA ALA A 27 -11.17 8.86 -8.78
C ALA A 27 -10.77 7.40 -8.58
N THR A 28 -9.53 7.14 -8.17
CA THR A 28 -9.09 5.79 -7.81
C THR A 28 -9.79 5.28 -6.55
N LEU A 29 -9.88 6.10 -5.50
CA LEU A 29 -10.62 5.75 -4.28
C LEU A 29 -12.11 5.51 -4.57
N VAL A 30 -12.74 6.36 -5.37
CA VAL A 30 -14.15 6.19 -5.80
C VAL A 30 -14.35 4.82 -6.44
N ARG A 31 -13.50 4.44 -7.41
CA ARG A 31 -13.61 3.13 -8.07
C ARG A 31 -13.53 1.95 -7.10
N ILE A 32 -12.65 2.03 -6.09
CA ILE A 32 -12.52 0.97 -5.10
C ILE A 32 -13.76 0.90 -4.21
N VAL A 33 -14.27 2.04 -3.74
CA VAL A 33 -15.48 2.10 -2.91
C VAL A 33 -16.69 1.57 -3.67
N ASP A 34 -16.90 2.01 -4.90
CA ASP A 34 -18.04 1.62 -5.75
C ASP A 34 -18.00 0.12 -6.12
N ALA A 35 -16.78 -0.44 -6.33
CA ALA A 35 -16.61 -1.85 -6.62
C ALA A 35 -16.74 -2.76 -5.37
N SER A 36 -16.76 -2.15 -4.18
CA SER A 36 -16.84 -2.88 -2.91
C SER A 36 -18.26 -2.86 -2.37
N ASN A 37 -18.79 -4.05 -2.00
CA ASN A 37 -20.06 -4.14 -1.29
C ASN A 37 -19.82 -4.13 0.23
N ASN A 38 -19.18 -3.07 0.72
CA ASN A 38 -18.76 -2.95 2.12
C ASN A 38 -19.30 -1.67 2.76
N LYS A 39 -20.19 -1.85 3.75
CA LYS A 39 -20.84 -0.75 4.45
C LYS A 39 -19.84 0.18 5.16
N ALA A 40 -18.85 -0.38 5.85
CA ALA A 40 -17.87 0.41 6.59
C ALA A 40 -17.01 1.28 5.65
N LEU A 41 -16.67 0.76 4.45
CA LEU A 41 -15.95 1.51 3.43
C LEU A 41 -16.81 2.64 2.84
N SER A 42 -18.11 2.37 2.60
CA SER A 42 -19.06 3.38 2.14
C SER A 42 -19.28 4.50 3.19
N GLU A 43 -19.33 4.12 4.47
CA GLU A 43 -19.44 5.09 5.58
C GLU A 43 -18.16 5.92 5.71
N TRP A 44 -16.98 5.30 5.63
CA TRP A 44 -15.69 6.00 5.62
C TRP A 44 -15.62 7.03 4.49
N TRP A 45 -16.07 6.65 3.29
CA TRP A 45 -16.13 7.55 2.14
C TRP A 45 -17.12 8.70 2.36
N SER A 46 -18.37 8.39 2.71
CA SER A 46 -19.45 9.38 2.84
C SER A 46 -19.26 10.35 4.01
N SER A 47 -18.54 9.93 5.06
CA SER A 47 -18.19 10.80 6.19
C SER A 47 -17.11 11.83 5.86
N GLY A 48 -16.38 11.66 4.75
CA GLY A 48 -15.21 12.48 4.41
C GLY A 48 -13.94 12.15 5.19
N ALA A 49 -13.91 11.07 5.98
CA ALA A 49 -12.74 10.66 6.77
C ALA A 49 -11.49 10.40 5.90
N TRP A 50 -11.68 10.06 4.61
CA TRP A 50 -10.61 9.90 3.64
C TRP A 50 -9.79 11.18 3.37
N GLN A 51 -10.31 12.35 3.73
CA GLN A 51 -9.65 13.65 3.52
C GLN A 51 -8.76 14.09 4.68
N THR A 52 -8.91 13.48 5.85
CA THR A 52 -8.37 14.00 7.11
C THR A 52 -7.12 13.28 7.60
N ASN A 53 -6.61 12.28 6.86
CA ASN A 53 -5.55 11.37 7.30
C ASN A 53 -5.92 10.56 8.58
N GLU A 54 -7.17 10.64 9.03
CA GLU A 54 -7.63 9.90 10.21
C GLU A 54 -7.77 8.41 9.92
N ASN A 55 -7.40 7.61 10.90
CA ASN A 55 -7.55 6.17 10.84
C ASN A 55 -8.98 5.76 11.21
N SER A 56 -9.65 5.05 10.32
CA SER A 56 -10.82 4.26 10.68
C SER A 56 -10.39 2.82 10.99
N GLN A 57 -11.28 2.03 11.56
CA GLN A 57 -10.99 0.63 11.89
C GLN A 57 -10.57 -0.20 10.66
N TYR A 58 -11.02 0.16 9.45
CA TYR A 58 -10.85 -0.64 8.24
C TYR A 58 -10.19 0.08 7.06
N ALA A 59 -10.15 1.42 7.10
CA ALA A 59 -9.60 2.20 5.99
C ALA A 59 -8.91 3.48 6.46
N GLN A 60 -7.82 3.84 5.79
CA GLN A 60 -7.13 5.11 5.95
C GLN A 60 -6.52 5.52 4.62
N ALA A 61 -6.62 6.80 4.30
CA ALA A 61 -5.91 7.44 3.21
C ALA A 61 -5.03 8.56 3.76
N ILE A 62 -3.73 8.56 3.44
CA ILE A 62 -2.79 9.60 3.88
C ILE A 62 -2.32 10.35 2.65
N TRP A 63 -2.42 11.67 2.73
CA TRP A 63 -2.12 12.61 1.67
C TRP A 63 -0.89 13.44 2.04
N ASN A 64 -0.07 13.78 1.05
CA ASN A 64 1.04 14.73 1.25
C ASN A 64 0.52 16.18 1.32
N ASP A 65 1.46 17.11 1.54
CA ASP A 65 1.15 18.55 1.67
C ASP A 65 1.32 19.32 0.34
N GLU A 66 1.43 18.64 -0.80
CA GLU A 66 1.45 19.24 -2.12
C GLU A 66 0.08 19.87 -2.46
N ASN A 67 0.04 20.70 -3.49
CA ASN A 67 -1.22 21.24 -4.01
C ASN A 67 -1.27 21.05 -5.53
N PRO A 68 -2.14 20.16 -6.04
CA PRO A 68 -3.08 19.30 -5.30
C PRO A 68 -2.38 18.22 -4.47
N ARG A 69 -3.00 17.84 -3.34
CA ARG A 69 -2.51 16.74 -2.49
C ARG A 69 -2.53 15.42 -3.24
N ARG A 70 -1.49 14.62 -3.03
CA ARG A 70 -1.35 13.30 -3.64
C ARG A 70 -1.43 12.21 -2.56
N LEU A 71 -2.06 11.10 -2.89
CA LEU A 71 -2.18 9.95 -2.00
C LEU A 71 -0.83 9.25 -1.87
N THR A 72 -0.34 9.14 -0.63
CA THR A 72 0.95 8.51 -0.32
C THR A 72 0.80 7.18 0.40
N HIS A 73 -0.22 7.00 1.23
CA HIS A 73 -0.48 5.75 1.92
C HIS A 73 -1.96 5.38 1.79
N LEU A 74 -2.22 4.13 1.52
CA LEU A 74 -3.57 3.59 1.42
C LEU A 74 -3.66 2.29 2.20
N TYR A 75 -4.53 2.26 3.19
CA TYR A 75 -4.79 1.09 4.00
C TYR A 75 -6.27 0.73 3.95
N MET A 76 -6.58 -0.50 3.58
CA MET A 76 -7.93 -1.06 3.52
C MET A 76 -7.85 -2.52 3.93
N TYR A 77 -8.30 -2.87 5.16
CA TYR A 77 -8.06 -4.18 5.74
C TYR A 77 -9.33 -4.97 6.03
N GLN A 78 -9.21 -6.30 5.99
CA GLN A 78 -10.13 -7.27 6.58
C GLN A 78 -11.59 -7.11 6.14
N MET A 79 -11.82 -6.66 4.91
CA MET A 79 -13.16 -6.53 4.34
C MET A 79 -13.64 -7.83 3.66
N GLY A 80 -12.75 -8.80 3.50
CA GLY A 80 -13.05 -10.14 3.00
C GLY A 80 -13.73 -10.13 1.62
N ASN A 81 -14.83 -10.88 1.49
CA ASN A 81 -15.58 -11.01 0.24
C ASN A 81 -16.30 -9.72 -0.20
N ASN A 82 -16.44 -8.76 0.69
CA ASN A 82 -17.14 -7.50 0.42
C ASN A 82 -16.21 -6.40 -0.11
N PHE A 83 -14.94 -6.70 -0.31
CA PHE A 83 -13.98 -5.79 -0.93
C PHE A 83 -13.90 -6.02 -2.44
N ALA A 84 -13.46 -5.00 -3.17
CA ALA A 84 -13.24 -5.08 -4.61
C ALA A 84 -12.28 -6.24 -4.97
N LYS A 85 -12.68 -7.07 -5.94
CA LYS A 85 -11.86 -8.20 -6.41
C LYS A 85 -10.72 -7.74 -7.31
N GLU A 86 -10.96 -6.71 -8.11
CA GLU A 86 -9.96 -6.08 -8.95
C GLU A 86 -9.68 -4.68 -8.42
N VAL A 87 -8.42 -4.38 -8.15
CA VAL A 87 -7.96 -3.10 -7.62
C VAL A 87 -6.95 -2.50 -8.59
N ASP A 88 -7.33 -1.38 -9.18
CA ASP A 88 -6.46 -0.62 -10.09
C ASP A 88 -5.97 0.67 -9.43
N LEU A 89 -4.67 0.68 -9.08
CA LEU A 89 -3.95 1.78 -8.46
C LEU A 89 -2.99 2.45 -9.45
N SER A 90 -3.14 2.21 -10.75
CA SER A 90 -2.19 2.65 -11.78
C SER A 90 -1.96 4.17 -11.82
N ALA A 91 -2.91 4.96 -11.30
CA ALA A 91 -2.81 6.42 -11.23
C ALA A 91 -2.07 6.94 -9.98
N LEU A 92 -1.79 6.10 -8.98
CA LEU A 92 -1.22 6.51 -7.68
C LEU A 92 0.32 6.53 -7.70
N ASP A 93 0.93 7.34 -8.55
CA ASP A 93 2.39 7.38 -8.74
C ASP A 93 3.18 7.89 -7.52
N LYS A 94 2.52 8.49 -6.52
CA LYS A 94 3.12 8.92 -5.25
C LYS A 94 2.89 7.96 -4.09
N LEU A 95 2.25 6.81 -4.35
CA LEU A 95 1.99 5.82 -3.31
C LEU A 95 3.30 5.26 -2.76
N GLN A 96 3.48 5.34 -1.45
CA GLN A 96 4.65 4.85 -0.71
C GLN A 96 4.34 3.56 0.05
N GLU A 97 3.12 3.47 0.59
CA GLU A 97 2.68 2.30 1.33
C GLU A 97 1.27 1.89 0.93
N LEU A 98 1.09 0.59 0.77
CA LEU A 98 -0.21 -0.04 0.50
C LEU A 98 -0.45 -1.20 1.45
N SER A 99 -1.60 -1.22 2.09
CA SER A 99 -2.11 -2.41 2.75
C SER A 99 -3.52 -2.75 2.25
N LEU A 100 -3.64 -3.96 1.71
CA LEU A 100 -4.91 -4.60 1.36
C LEU A 100 -5.07 -5.92 2.14
N TYR A 101 -4.48 -6.00 3.34
CA TYR A 101 -4.44 -7.20 4.17
C TYR A 101 -5.84 -7.78 4.44
N GLY A 102 -5.97 -9.11 4.36
CA GLY A 102 -7.18 -9.82 4.77
C GLY A 102 -8.41 -9.60 3.88
N ASN A 103 -8.21 -9.25 2.62
CA ASN A 103 -9.25 -9.11 1.61
C ASN A 103 -9.30 -10.34 0.70
N ARG A 104 -9.98 -10.24 -0.43
CA ARG A 104 -10.05 -11.28 -1.46
C ARG A 104 -9.77 -10.71 -2.85
N VAL A 105 -8.71 -9.88 -2.92
CA VAL A 105 -8.26 -9.31 -4.19
C VAL A 105 -7.79 -10.43 -5.10
N GLU A 106 -8.32 -10.47 -6.31
CA GLU A 106 -7.97 -11.41 -7.37
C GLU A 106 -6.91 -10.82 -8.31
N LYS A 107 -7.03 -9.50 -8.55
CA LYS A 107 -6.13 -8.76 -9.45
C LYS A 107 -5.76 -7.41 -8.86
N LEU A 108 -4.46 -7.13 -8.83
CA LEU A 108 -3.90 -5.86 -8.38
C LEU A 108 -3.06 -5.24 -9.49
N THR A 109 -3.40 -4.02 -9.88
CA THR A 109 -2.58 -3.22 -10.81
C THR A 109 -1.93 -2.09 -10.03
N LEU A 110 -0.60 -2.10 -9.97
CA LEU A 110 0.21 -1.08 -9.29
C LEU A 110 0.69 -0.01 -10.30
N PRO A 111 1.05 1.21 -9.85
CA PRO A 111 1.50 2.29 -10.73
C PRO A 111 2.84 1.96 -11.40
N LYS A 112 2.91 2.02 -12.73
CA LYS A 112 4.11 1.62 -13.50
C LYS A 112 5.35 2.49 -13.27
N ASN A 113 5.17 3.76 -12.95
CA ASN A 113 6.27 4.74 -12.83
C ASN A 113 6.53 5.15 -11.37
N ASN A 114 6.10 4.34 -10.41
CA ASN A 114 6.28 4.65 -9.00
C ASN A 114 7.66 4.21 -8.52
N THR A 115 8.51 5.18 -8.17
CA THR A 115 9.87 4.95 -7.65
C THR A 115 9.97 5.12 -6.13
N VAL A 116 8.83 5.38 -5.46
CA VAL A 116 8.79 5.67 -4.02
C VAL A 116 8.03 4.63 -3.20
N LEU A 117 7.46 3.61 -3.85
CA LEU A 117 6.75 2.53 -3.16
C LEU A 117 7.73 1.70 -2.32
N ARG A 118 7.52 1.70 -1.00
CA ARG A 118 8.41 1.06 -0.02
C ARG A 118 7.79 -0.12 0.69
N SER A 119 6.46 -0.13 0.84
CA SER A 119 5.78 -1.16 1.62
C SER A 119 4.53 -1.67 0.91
N LEU A 120 4.45 -3.00 0.78
CA LEU A 120 3.28 -3.72 0.27
C LEU A 120 2.86 -4.79 1.27
N MET A 121 1.66 -4.65 1.85
CA MET A 121 1.04 -5.60 2.77
C MET A 121 -0.21 -6.20 2.10
N LEU A 122 -0.05 -7.36 1.48
CA LEU A 122 -1.09 -8.03 0.68
C LEU A 122 -1.50 -9.38 1.27
N ALA A 123 -1.01 -9.74 2.45
CA ALA A 123 -1.29 -11.03 3.07
C ALA A 123 -2.79 -11.29 3.22
N GLY A 124 -3.18 -12.56 3.10
CA GLY A 124 -4.58 -12.99 3.22
C GLY A 124 -5.44 -12.77 1.98
N ASN A 125 -4.85 -12.37 0.85
CA ASN A 125 -5.53 -12.30 -0.44
C ASN A 125 -5.34 -13.61 -1.21
N THR A 126 -5.96 -14.68 -0.74
CA THR A 126 -5.78 -16.04 -1.28
C THR A 126 -6.05 -16.18 -2.80
N PRO A 127 -6.94 -15.40 -3.44
CA PRO A 127 -7.14 -15.48 -4.89
C PRO A 127 -6.05 -14.75 -5.71
N LEU A 128 -5.21 -13.91 -5.08
CA LEU A 128 -4.15 -13.16 -5.78
C LEU A 128 -3.05 -14.11 -6.24
N SER A 129 -3.02 -14.46 -7.52
CA SER A 129 -2.11 -15.45 -8.10
C SER A 129 -0.95 -14.86 -8.88
N THR A 130 -0.98 -13.55 -9.17
CA THR A 130 0.08 -12.85 -9.91
C THR A 130 0.35 -11.50 -9.28
N LEU A 131 1.64 -11.14 -9.17
CA LEU A 131 2.08 -9.83 -8.66
C LEU A 131 3.41 -9.46 -9.33
N ILE A 132 3.49 -8.26 -9.89
CA ILE A 132 4.72 -7.73 -10.48
C ILE A 132 5.27 -6.68 -9.53
N VAL A 133 6.43 -6.94 -8.93
CA VAL A 133 7.12 -6.04 -8.00
C VAL A 133 8.53 -5.65 -8.44
N SER A 134 9.09 -6.30 -9.45
CA SER A 134 10.44 -5.98 -9.96
C SER A 134 10.59 -4.56 -10.50
N MET A 135 9.47 -3.83 -10.69
CA MET A 135 9.46 -2.42 -11.10
C MET A 135 9.65 -1.42 -9.95
N TYR A 136 9.69 -1.89 -8.68
CA TYR A 136 9.73 -1.03 -7.49
C TYR A 136 11.06 -1.16 -6.74
N PRO A 137 12.14 -0.49 -7.20
CA PRO A 137 13.47 -0.65 -6.61
C PRO A 137 13.57 -0.09 -5.18
N ALA A 138 12.64 0.79 -4.78
CA ALA A 138 12.56 1.33 -3.41
C ALA A 138 11.87 0.40 -2.41
N LEU A 139 11.33 -0.76 -2.85
CA LEU A 139 10.58 -1.66 -1.98
C LEU A 139 11.47 -2.22 -0.87
N GLU A 140 11.05 -1.99 0.38
CA GLU A 140 11.74 -2.40 1.60
C GLU A 140 11.00 -3.51 2.35
N TYR A 141 9.66 -3.49 2.30
CA TYR A 141 8.78 -4.44 2.98
C TYR A 141 7.80 -5.07 1.99
N LEU A 142 7.71 -6.40 1.99
CA LEU A 142 6.75 -7.14 1.17
C LEU A 142 6.14 -8.29 1.98
N ASP A 143 4.84 -8.21 2.21
CA ASP A 143 4.06 -9.29 2.81
C ASP A 143 3.01 -9.79 1.82
N VAL A 144 3.24 -10.98 1.30
CA VAL A 144 2.33 -11.72 0.41
C VAL A 144 1.94 -13.07 1.00
N ALA A 145 2.08 -13.22 2.31
CA ALA A 145 1.69 -14.44 3.00
C ALA A 145 0.22 -14.80 2.74
N ASN A 146 -0.08 -16.09 2.65
CA ASN A 146 -1.42 -16.57 2.40
C ASN A 146 -2.08 -15.93 1.16
N THR A 147 -1.32 -15.88 0.06
CA THR A 147 -1.81 -15.52 -1.29
C THR A 147 -1.70 -16.72 -2.21
N GLY A 148 -2.31 -16.63 -3.38
CA GLY A 148 -2.25 -17.66 -4.43
C GLY A 148 -1.01 -17.57 -5.33
N LEU A 149 0.01 -16.79 -4.96
CA LEU A 149 1.22 -16.61 -5.77
C LEU A 149 1.99 -17.93 -5.91
N THR A 150 2.37 -18.25 -7.14
CA THR A 150 3.22 -19.41 -7.49
C THR A 150 4.66 -19.01 -7.85
N ALA A 151 4.88 -17.74 -8.16
CA ALA A 151 6.19 -17.18 -8.45
C ALA A 151 6.22 -15.68 -8.11
N ILE A 152 7.39 -15.15 -7.85
CA ILE A 152 7.63 -13.72 -7.68
C ILE A 152 9.04 -13.36 -8.16
N ASP A 153 9.14 -12.29 -8.96
CA ASP A 153 10.43 -11.75 -9.41
C ASP A 153 10.84 -10.60 -8.48
N LEU A 154 11.91 -10.81 -7.72
CA LEU A 154 12.49 -9.83 -6.78
C LEU A 154 13.86 -9.32 -7.25
N SER A 155 14.27 -9.60 -8.49
CA SER A 155 15.61 -9.33 -9.01
C SER A 155 16.04 -7.86 -8.88
N ASN A 156 15.10 -6.92 -8.97
CA ASN A 156 15.35 -5.48 -8.87
C ASN A 156 15.04 -4.87 -7.49
N ASN A 157 14.48 -5.64 -6.55
CA ASN A 157 14.11 -5.15 -5.21
C ASN A 157 15.30 -5.23 -4.24
N LYS A 158 16.41 -4.56 -4.59
CA LYS A 158 17.68 -4.64 -3.82
C LYS A 158 17.61 -3.99 -2.45
N ASN A 159 16.61 -3.16 -2.18
CA ASN A 159 16.38 -2.53 -0.88
C ASN A 159 15.46 -3.33 0.04
N LEU A 160 14.97 -4.50 -0.41
CA LEU A 160 14.05 -5.32 0.37
C LEU A 160 14.75 -5.83 1.65
N LYS A 161 14.13 -5.53 2.81
CA LYS A 161 14.60 -5.86 4.16
C LYS A 161 13.74 -6.93 4.82
N GLU A 162 12.43 -6.93 4.52
CA GLU A 162 11.47 -7.84 5.11
C GLU A 162 10.62 -8.48 4.03
N LEU A 163 10.50 -9.82 4.08
CA LEU A 163 9.75 -10.61 3.11
C LEU A 163 8.97 -11.72 3.82
N PHE A 164 7.65 -11.74 3.61
CA PHE A 164 6.76 -12.77 4.14
C PHE A 164 6.09 -13.52 3.00
N LEU A 165 6.39 -14.81 2.86
CA LEU A 165 5.89 -15.71 1.82
C LEU A 165 5.13 -16.92 2.39
N ASN A 166 4.83 -16.93 3.69
CA ASN A 166 4.22 -18.06 4.36
C ASN A 166 2.88 -18.40 3.68
N TRP A 167 2.63 -19.69 3.48
CA TRP A 167 1.39 -20.19 2.86
C TRP A 167 1.12 -19.68 1.44
N THR A 168 2.14 -19.27 0.71
CA THR A 168 2.10 -19.10 -0.74
C THR A 168 2.38 -20.44 -1.43
N MET A 169 2.21 -20.47 -2.75
CA MET A 169 2.57 -21.61 -3.58
C MET A 169 3.92 -21.40 -4.30
N ILE A 170 4.74 -20.48 -3.82
CA ILE A 170 6.05 -20.19 -4.39
C ILE A 170 7.00 -21.31 -4.00
N GLU A 171 7.46 -22.06 -5.02
CA GLU A 171 8.32 -23.24 -4.82
C GLU A 171 9.82 -22.95 -5.03
N ALA A 172 10.14 -21.84 -5.67
CA ALA A 172 11.53 -21.49 -6.00
C ALA A 172 11.75 -19.98 -5.89
N MET A 173 12.93 -19.61 -5.40
CA MET A 173 13.43 -18.24 -5.35
C MET A 173 14.84 -18.22 -5.92
N ASP A 174 15.25 -17.13 -6.54
CA ASP A 174 16.62 -16.93 -7.00
C ASP A 174 17.62 -17.02 -5.84
N ASP A 175 18.72 -17.75 -6.04
CA ASP A 175 19.73 -18.02 -4.99
C ASP A 175 20.38 -16.71 -4.48
N GLU A 176 20.61 -15.71 -5.33
CA GLU A 176 21.19 -14.43 -4.94
C GLU A 176 20.24 -13.67 -4.01
N ILE A 177 18.94 -13.70 -4.32
CA ILE A 177 17.91 -13.09 -3.49
C ILE A 177 17.82 -13.80 -2.15
N ALA A 178 17.79 -15.13 -2.14
CA ALA A 178 17.73 -15.94 -0.94
C ALA A 178 18.93 -15.65 -0.02
N ALA A 179 20.15 -15.65 -0.56
CA ALA A 179 21.38 -15.36 0.19
C ALA A 179 21.37 -13.95 0.79
N ARG A 180 20.89 -12.95 0.04
CA ARG A 180 20.79 -11.57 0.51
C ARG A 180 19.80 -11.44 1.67
N LEU A 181 18.61 -12.03 1.57
CA LEU A 181 17.61 -12.00 2.62
C LEU A 181 18.08 -12.68 3.90
N ILE A 182 18.79 -13.79 3.78
CA ILE A 182 19.44 -14.48 4.93
C ILE A 182 20.46 -13.55 5.58
N SER A 183 21.28 -12.83 4.81
CA SER A 183 22.29 -11.90 5.34
C SER A 183 21.69 -10.74 6.14
N TYR A 184 20.44 -10.35 5.85
CA TYR A 184 19.70 -9.33 6.61
C TYR A 184 18.97 -9.92 7.84
N GLY A 185 19.12 -11.21 8.13
CA GLY A 185 18.42 -11.86 9.24
C GLY A 185 16.92 -12.00 9.03
N VAL A 186 16.46 -11.86 7.79
CA VAL A 186 15.05 -12.09 7.44
C VAL A 186 14.76 -13.57 7.71
N PRO A 187 13.80 -13.90 8.60
CA PRO A 187 13.43 -15.28 8.81
C PRO A 187 12.93 -15.84 7.48
N MET A 188 13.65 -16.83 6.95
CA MET A 188 13.20 -17.53 5.74
C MET A 188 11.79 -18.06 6.01
N PRO A 189 10.83 -17.74 5.17
CA PRO A 189 9.48 -18.23 5.35
C PRO A 189 9.51 -19.76 5.38
N THR A 190 8.55 -20.35 6.09
CA THR A 190 8.30 -21.79 6.03
C THR A 190 7.74 -22.13 4.64
N MET A 191 8.57 -21.93 3.64
CA MET A 191 8.34 -22.41 2.28
C MET A 191 8.54 -23.93 2.28
N ARG A 192 7.80 -24.65 1.45
CA ARG A 192 8.28 -25.93 0.93
C ARG A 192 9.46 -25.62 0.01
N ILE A 193 10.62 -25.41 0.61
CA ILE A 193 11.85 -25.17 -0.15
C ILE A 193 12.29 -26.52 -0.66
N ASP A 194 12.29 -26.69 -1.97
CA ASP A 194 13.11 -27.73 -2.57
C ASP A 194 14.57 -27.31 -2.39
N LEU A 195 15.19 -27.78 -1.30
CA LEU A 195 16.59 -27.48 -0.98
C LEU A 195 17.55 -27.85 -2.12
N ALA A 196 17.12 -28.68 -3.09
CA ALA A 196 17.93 -29.00 -4.26
C ALA A 196 18.10 -27.79 -5.19
N LYS A 197 17.15 -26.86 -5.17
CA LYS A 197 17.17 -25.64 -5.99
C LYS A 197 17.89 -24.46 -5.29
N PHE A 198 18.28 -24.62 -4.02
CA PHE A 198 18.95 -23.58 -3.23
C PHE A 198 20.25 -24.12 -2.64
N PRO A 199 21.33 -24.26 -3.43
CA PRO A 199 22.60 -24.80 -2.95
C PRO A 199 23.19 -24.03 -1.78
N VAL A 200 22.92 -22.74 -1.64
CA VAL A 200 23.37 -21.88 -0.54
C VAL A 200 22.71 -22.24 0.80
N LEU A 201 21.53 -22.88 0.79
CA LEU A 201 20.83 -23.29 2.01
C LEU A 201 21.20 -24.69 2.50
N LYS A 202 22.10 -25.37 1.80
CA LYS A 202 22.60 -26.72 2.15
C LYS A 202 23.80 -26.71 3.11
N ALA A 203 24.37 -25.56 3.38
CA ALA A 203 25.47 -25.35 4.29
C ALA A 203 24.93 -24.87 5.66
#